data_3a372e1425b07cb18036bb160239f3e3
#
_entry.id   3a372e1425b07cb18036bb160239f3e3
#
_cell.length_a   1.000
_cell.length_b   1.000
_cell.length_c   1.000
_cell.angle_alpha   90.00
_cell.angle_beta   90.00
_cell.angle_gamma   90.00
#
_symmetry.space_group_name_H-M   'P 1'
#
loop_
_entity.id
_entity.type
_entity.pdbx_description
1 polymer ?
#
loop_
_entity_poly.entity_id
_entity_poly.type
_entity_poly.pdbx_seq_one_letter_code
_entity_poly.pdbx_strand_id
1 'polypeptide(L)'
;MASKFFIVHHTFKPGMVEKWWDNMKNYDETKQKIHLDNQTEAGVYCHTFMPTAKEGPMFCIWEAKEGVSDSEFQNFIDGPNAIGVHMDLDHPLNNHCQKIDHDLIGGEGPFPRRF
;
A
#
# COMPACT_ATOMS: atom_id res chain seq x y z
N MET A 1 -13.38 18.18 -4.17
CA MET A 1 -12.37 17.75 -5.09
C MET A 1 -12.04 16.30 -4.90
N ALA A 2 -11.28 15.73 -5.77
CA ALA A 2 -11.21 14.30 -5.90
C ALA A 2 -10.03 13.68 -5.16
N SER A 3 -10.23 12.47 -4.64
CA SER A 3 -9.12 11.65 -4.13
C SER A 3 -8.13 11.36 -5.24
N LYS A 4 -6.93 10.94 -4.83
CA LYS A 4 -5.82 10.58 -5.73
C LYS A 4 -5.62 9.07 -5.69
N PHE A 5 -5.16 8.50 -6.81
CA PHE A 5 -4.75 7.11 -6.86
C PHE A 5 -3.25 7.00 -7.09
N PHE A 6 -2.66 6.01 -6.45
CA PHE A 6 -1.24 5.69 -6.58
C PHE A 6 -1.07 4.23 -6.96
N ILE A 7 -0.14 3.95 -7.86
CA ILE A 7 0.39 2.61 -8.01
C ILE A 7 1.69 2.52 -7.21
N VAL A 8 1.84 1.47 -6.43
CA VAL A 8 3.03 1.26 -5.60
C VAL A 8 3.76 0.02 -6.05
N HIS A 9 5.02 0.17 -6.37
CA HIS A 9 5.93 -0.93 -6.68
C HIS A 9 6.65 -1.32 -5.41
N HIS A 10 6.49 -2.57 -4.97
CA HIS A 10 7.17 -3.10 -3.81
C HIS A 10 8.23 -4.09 -4.24
N THR A 11 9.46 -3.89 -3.79
CA THR A 11 10.54 -4.88 -3.96
C THR A 11 11.07 -5.26 -2.58
N PHE A 12 11.50 -6.50 -2.42
CA PHE A 12 12.00 -6.95 -1.13
C PHE A 12 13.42 -6.43 -0.87
N LYS A 13 13.68 -6.01 0.36
CA LYS A 13 15.03 -5.80 0.85
C LYS A 13 15.73 -7.17 0.97
N PRO A 14 17.05 -7.21 0.87
CA PRO A 14 17.81 -8.49 0.95
C PRO A 14 17.44 -9.28 2.21
N GLY A 15 17.17 -10.56 2.04
CA GLY A 15 16.87 -11.47 3.14
C GLY A 15 15.48 -11.39 3.71
N MET A 16 14.56 -10.59 3.12
CA MET A 16 13.24 -10.33 3.72
C MET A 16 12.10 -11.13 3.10
N VAL A 17 12.33 -11.84 1.99
CA VAL A 17 11.27 -12.57 1.27
C VAL A 17 10.55 -13.57 2.19
N GLU A 18 11.29 -14.49 2.78
CA GLU A 18 10.70 -15.54 3.63
C GLU A 18 10.02 -14.95 4.86
N LYS A 19 10.66 -13.96 5.49
CA LYS A 19 10.11 -13.29 6.68
C LYS A 19 8.80 -12.61 6.39
N TRP A 20 8.68 -11.94 5.25
CA TRP A 20 7.46 -11.25 4.86
C TRP A 20 6.32 -12.25 4.61
N TRP A 21 6.59 -13.31 3.84
CA TRP A 21 5.57 -14.32 3.56
C TRP A 21 5.17 -15.10 4.81
N ASP A 22 6.11 -15.38 5.72
CA ASP A 22 5.79 -16.01 7.01
C ASP A 22 4.90 -15.09 7.85
N ASN A 23 5.16 -13.80 7.83
CA ASN A 23 4.31 -12.82 8.49
C ASN A 23 2.89 -12.83 7.90
N MET A 24 2.78 -12.94 6.57
CA MET A 24 1.48 -12.98 5.91
C MET A 24 0.69 -14.26 6.19
N LYS A 25 1.33 -15.38 6.45
CA LYS A 25 0.65 -16.62 6.86
C LYS A 25 -0.10 -16.46 8.18
N ASN A 26 0.35 -15.57 9.02
CA ASN A 26 -0.27 -15.28 10.31
C ASN A 26 -1.26 -14.11 10.24
N TYR A 27 -1.59 -13.68 9.04
CA TYR A 27 -2.54 -12.60 8.81
C TYR A 27 -3.95 -13.10 9.07
N ASP A 28 -4.64 -12.48 10.01
CA ASP A 28 -5.98 -12.88 10.45
C ASP A 28 -6.93 -11.67 10.45
N GLU A 29 -8.17 -11.91 10.87
CA GLU A 29 -9.20 -10.86 10.93
C GLU A 29 -8.82 -9.72 11.87
N THR A 30 -8.13 -10.02 12.96
CA THR A 30 -7.69 -9.01 13.93
C THR A 30 -6.67 -8.07 13.28
N LYS A 31 -5.68 -8.63 12.58
CA LYS A 31 -4.66 -7.84 11.87
C LYS A 31 -5.28 -7.07 10.72
N GLN A 32 -6.22 -7.68 10.00
CA GLN A 32 -6.95 -7.00 8.93
C GLN A 32 -7.68 -5.76 9.45
N LYS A 33 -8.36 -5.89 10.59
CA LYS A 33 -9.05 -4.77 11.21
C LYS A 33 -8.08 -3.65 11.59
N ILE A 34 -6.94 -3.99 12.17
CA ILE A 34 -5.91 -3.03 12.54
C ILE A 34 -5.43 -2.26 11.29
N HIS A 35 -5.18 -2.98 10.19
CA HIS A 35 -4.76 -2.35 8.94
C HIS A 35 -5.82 -1.41 8.39
N LEU A 36 -7.09 -1.83 8.39
CA LEU A 36 -8.19 -0.99 7.92
C LEU A 36 -8.35 0.25 8.78
N ASP A 37 -8.21 0.11 10.10
CA ASP A 37 -8.28 1.25 11.02
C ASP A 37 -7.13 2.23 10.76
N ASN A 38 -5.92 1.72 10.56
CA ASN A 38 -4.74 2.54 10.24
C ASN A 38 -4.90 3.27 8.91
N GLN A 39 -5.43 2.59 7.90
CA GLN A 39 -5.71 3.19 6.60
C GLN A 39 -6.75 4.30 6.72
N THR A 40 -7.84 4.03 7.43
CA THR A 40 -8.90 5.01 7.65
C THR A 40 -8.37 6.26 8.35
N GLU A 41 -7.57 6.08 9.39
CA GLU A 41 -6.97 7.19 10.13
C GLU A 41 -6.03 8.01 9.24
N ALA A 42 -5.24 7.36 8.41
CA ALA A 42 -4.32 8.03 7.49
C ALA A 42 -5.02 8.64 6.27
N GLY A 43 -6.28 8.32 6.03
CA GLY A 43 -7.02 8.80 4.86
C GLY A 43 -6.62 8.11 3.57
N VAL A 44 -6.26 6.83 3.63
CA VAL A 44 -5.85 6.03 2.48
C VAL A 44 -6.60 4.71 2.46
N TYR A 45 -6.63 4.07 1.30
CA TYR A 45 -7.28 2.77 1.14
C TYR A 45 -6.57 1.95 0.06
N CYS A 46 -6.25 0.70 0.37
CA CYS A 46 -5.67 -0.23 -0.60
C CYS A 46 -6.77 -0.94 -1.37
N HIS A 47 -6.87 -0.66 -2.66
CA HIS A 47 -7.89 -1.28 -3.53
C HIS A 47 -7.49 -2.68 -3.98
N THR A 48 -6.22 -2.92 -4.24
CA THR A 48 -5.78 -4.22 -4.71
C THR A 48 -4.30 -4.45 -4.41
N PHE A 49 -3.95 -5.71 -4.21
CA PHE A 49 -2.60 -6.17 -3.99
C PHE A 49 -2.30 -7.28 -5.01
N MET A 50 -1.23 -7.12 -5.78
CA MET A 50 -0.90 -7.99 -6.89
C MET A 50 0.55 -8.47 -6.79
N PRO A 51 0.82 -9.57 -6.06
CA PRO A 51 2.14 -10.18 -6.10
C PRO A 51 2.33 -10.89 -7.44
N THR A 52 3.49 -10.70 -8.06
CA THR A 52 3.78 -11.33 -9.37
C THR A 52 4.57 -12.61 -9.22
N ALA A 53 5.37 -12.73 -8.18
CA ALA A 53 6.11 -13.93 -7.82
C ALA A 53 6.45 -13.86 -6.33
N LYS A 54 6.90 -14.97 -5.75
CA LYS A 54 7.27 -15.00 -4.33
C LYS A 54 8.37 -13.97 -4.01
N GLU A 55 9.33 -13.83 -4.90
CA GLU A 55 10.44 -12.89 -4.76
C GLU A 55 10.10 -11.47 -5.18
N GLY A 56 8.86 -11.23 -5.60
CA GLY A 56 8.42 -9.95 -6.13
C GLY A 56 8.74 -9.79 -7.62
N PRO A 57 8.53 -8.61 -8.17
CA PRO A 57 7.96 -7.46 -7.48
C PRO A 57 6.48 -7.64 -7.17
N MET A 58 5.98 -6.82 -6.25
CA MET A 58 4.56 -6.77 -5.91
C MET A 58 4.02 -5.38 -6.21
N PHE A 59 2.73 -5.30 -6.53
CA PHE A 59 2.11 -4.03 -6.90
C PHE A 59 0.84 -3.84 -6.09
N CYS A 60 0.58 -2.59 -5.71
CA CYS A 60 -0.69 -2.21 -5.09
C CYS A 60 -1.25 -0.99 -5.78
N ILE A 61 -2.58 -0.89 -5.82
CA ILE A 61 -3.26 0.34 -6.19
C ILE A 61 -3.91 0.89 -4.93
N TRP A 62 -3.58 2.13 -4.59
CA TRP A 62 -4.07 2.81 -3.40
C TRP A 62 -4.82 4.07 -3.79
N GLU A 63 -5.77 4.44 -2.95
CA GLU A 63 -6.47 5.72 -3.02
C GLU A 63 -6.11 6.53 -1.78
N ALA A 64 -5.91 7.84 -1.95
CA ALA A 64 -5.66 8.76 -0.84
C ALA A 64 -6.62 9.94 -0.95
N LYS A 65 -7.12 10.40 0.20
CA LYS A 65 -7.95 11.60 0.27
C LYS A 65 -7.20 12.80 -0.32
N GLU A 66 -7.94 13.76 -0.84
CA GLU A 66 -7.37 14.97 -1.45
C GLU A 66 -6.35 15.67 -0.56
N GLY A 67 -6.62 15.75 0.73
CA GLY A 67 -5.75 16.43 1.70
C GLY A 67 -4.46 15.69 2.04
N VAL A 68 -4.30 14.45 1.59
CA VAL A 68 -3.08 13.67 1.83
C VAL A 68 -2.06 14.04 0.75
N SER A 69 -0.90 14.55 1.15
CA SER A 69 0.16 14.90 0.22
C SER A 69 0.87 13.66 -0.30
N ASP A 70 1.59 13.82 -1.42
CA ASP A 70 2.36 12.72 -2.00
C ASP A 70 3.41 12.21 -1.00
N SER A 71 4.06 13.11 -0.28
CA SER A 71 5.07 12.74 0.74
C SER A 71 4.44 12.07 1.95
N GLU A 72 3.26 12.49 2.38
CA GLU A 72 2.54 11.82 3.47
C GLU A 72 2.14 10.41 3.06
N PHE A 73 1.70 10.22 1.82
CA PHE A 73 1.38 8.90 1.31
C PHE A 73 2.62 8.00 1.27
N GLN A 74 3.74 8.50 0.73
CA GLN A 74 5.01 7.75 0.70
C GLN A 74 5.44 7.36 2.12
N ASN A 75 5.35 8.29 3.07
CA ASN A 75 5.71 8.01 4.45
C ASN A 75 4.81 6.95 5.09
N PHE A 76 3.52 6.94 4.77
CA PHE A 76 2.62 5.90 5.24
C PHE A 76 3.04 4.53 4.70
N ILE A 77 3.31 4.43 3.41
CA ILE A 77 3.69 3.17 2.76
C ILE A 77 5.03 2.65 3.30
N ASP A 78 5.97 3.55 3.59
CA ASP A 78 7.28 3.20 4.15
C ASP A 78 7.23 2.98 5.68
N GLY A 79 6.11 3.27 6.30
CA GLY A 79 5.94 3.20 7.74
C GLY A 79 5.47 1.85 8.25
N PRO A 80 5.30 1.72 9.57
CA PRO A 80 4.94 0.45 10.20
C PRO A 80 3.48 0.06 10.03
N ASN A 81 2.63 0.97 9.53
CA ASN A 81 1.19 0.77 9.45
C ASN A 81 0.72 0.25 8.09
N ALA A 82 1.61 0.11 7.12
CA ALA A 82 1.30 -0.47 5.82
C ALA A 82 1.16 -1.99 5.93
N ILE A 83 0.42 -2.57 4.98
CA ILE A 83 0.14 -4.02 4.96
C ILE A 83 1.44 -4.82 4.95
N GLY A 84 1.48 -5.87 5.75
CA GLY A 84 2.61 -6.81 5.79
C GLY A 84 3.78 -6.37 6.66
N VAL A 85 3.65 -5.28 7.41
CA VAL A 85 4.77 -4.69 8.17
C VAL A 85 4.58 -4.85 9.68
N HIS A 86 4.00 -5.95 10.14
CA HIS A 86 3.93 -6.26 11.58
C HIS A 86 5.10 -7.13 11.98
N MET A 87 6.29 -6.62 11.80
CA MET A 87 7.50 -7.34 12.14
C MET A 87 8.30 -6.46 13.09
N ASP A 88 8.90 -7.06 14.11
CA ASP A 88 9.85 -6.39 15.00
C ASP A 88 11.18 -6.17 14.25
N LEU A 89 11.10 -5.64 13.03
CA LEU A 89 12.21 -5.49 12.12
C LEU A 89 12.05 -4.18 11.35
N ASP A 90 13.12 -3.77 10.70
CA ASP A 90 13.06 -2.70 9.71
C ASP A 90 12.06 -3.07 8.61
N HIS A 91 11.49 -2.05 7.96
CA HIS A 91 10.53 -2.25 6.90
C HIS A 91 11.10 -3.22 5.85
N PRO A 92 10.38 -4.32 5.50
CA PRO A 92 10.94 -5.38 4.65
C PRO A 92 10.98 -5.04 3.17
N LEU A 93 10.35 -3.94 2.77
CA LEU A 93 10.14 -3.59 1.37
C LEU A 93 10.77 -2.25 1.04
N ASN A 94 11.21 -2.13 -0.21
CA ASN A 94 11.46 -0.84 -0.84
C ASN A 94 10.22 -0.49 -1.66
N ASN A 95 9.66 0.69 -1.45
CA ASN A 95 8.40 1.09 -2.05
C ASN A 95 8.59 2.30 -2.96
N HIS A 96 8.15 2.17 -4.20
CA HIS A 96 8.13 3.26 -5.15
C HIS A 96 6.68 3.61 -5.46
N CYS A 97 6.25 4.80 -5.04
CA CYS A 97 4.88 5.27 -5.20
C CYS A 97 4.80 6.25 -6.37
N GLN A 98 3.91 5.96 -7.31
CA GLN A 98 3.66 6.84 -8.46
C GLN A 98 2.19 7.22 -8.50
N LYS A 99 1.91 8.51 -8.58
CA LYS A 99 0.54 8.99 -8.73
C LYS A 99 0.05 8.70 -10.14
N ILE A 100 -1.17 8.17 -10.23
CA ILE A 100 -1.82 7.88 -11.51
C ILE A 100 -2.35 9.19 -12.08
N ASP A 101 -2.05 9.45 -13.35
CA ASP A 101 -2.58 10.61 -14.06
C ASP A 101 -3.95 10.27 -14.62
N HIS A 102 -5.00 10.76 -13.96
CA HIS A 102 -6.38 10.47 -14.31
C HIS A 102 -6.75 11.01 -15.70
N ASP A 103 -6.15 12.10 -16.14
CA ASP A 103 -6.46 12.69 -17.44
C ASP A 103 -6.11 11.74 -18.58
N LEU A 104 -5.08 10.92 -18.38
CA LEU A 104 -4.66 9.95 -19.39
C LEU A 104 -5.61 8.76 -19.52
N ILE A 105 -6.50 8.56 -18.53
CA ILE A 105 -7.49 7.49 -18.53
C ILE A 105 -8.92 8.03 -18.52
N GLY A 106 -9.12 9.22 -19.08
CA GLY A 106 -10.45 9.80 -19.24
C GLY A 106 -11.01 10.54 -18.03
N GLY A 107 -10.17 10.89 -17.07
CA GLY A 107 -10.58 11.66 -15.88
C GLY A 107 -11.12 10.82 -14.73
N GLU A 108 -11.31 9.51 -14.94
CA GLU A 108 -11.79 8.60 -13.93
C GLU A 108 -10.63 7.88 -13.24
N GLY A 109 -10.84 7.48 -11.99
CA GLY A 109 -9.87 6.65 -11.31
C GLY A 109 -9.91 5.20 -11.78
N PRO A 110 -8.90 4.37 -11.49
CA PRO A 110 -8.87 2.97 -11.88
C PRO A 110 -9.90 2.11 -11.14
N PHE A 111 -10.44 2.62 -10.04
CA PHE A 111 -11.48 1.99 -9.24
C PHE A 111 -12.53 3.03 -8.85
N PRO A 112 -13.76 2.61 -8.51
CA PRO A 112 -14.71 3.51 -7.89
C PRO A 112 -14.11 4.17 -6.65
N ARG A 113 -14.27 5.48 -6.52
CA ARG A 113 -13.69 6.21 -5.40
C ARG A 113 -14.34 5.83 -4.08
N ARG A 114 -13.49 5.61 -3.07
CA ARG A 114 -13.92 5.36 -1.72
C ARG A 114 -14.09 6.64 -0.90
N PHE A 115 -13.37 7.67 -1.31
CA PHE A 115 -13.40 8.97 -0.62
C PHE A 115 -14.05 10.06 -1.46
#